data_b805da8061d31bd17086b192a4915bad
#
_entry.id   b805da8061d31bd17086b192a4915bad
#
_cell.length_a   1.000
_cell.length_b   1.000
_cell.length_c   1.000
_cell.angle_alpha   90.00
_cell.angle_beta   90.00
_cell.angle_gamma   90.00
#
_symmetry.space_group_name_H-M   'P 1'
#
loop_
_entity.id
_entity.type
_entity.pdbx_description
1 polymer ?
#
loop_
_entity_poly.entity_id
_entity_poly.type
_entity_poly.pdbx_seq_one_letter_code
_entity_poly.pdbx_strand_id
1 'polypeptide(L)'
;MRVSMGLPVHDWSACAAAARQAEEDGVDVLTSNELRHDPFTPLAFAAQVTERVMLVPSVAIAFPRSPMIVANHAWDLQRHSKGRFVVGLGSQVKAHNERRFSVPWIAPAARLGEYVEALRAIFRCWEHGEKLDYKGKHYTFTLMTPEFSPGPQHLKLPPIAMAAVGPLMLKTAARVADSVRLHGFATRKYVDEVVRPLLADELTKHGKSFDRFEVTGGGFVATGPNEAAVKEAVEKIRYRVAFYGSTPAYRGVFDVHGMGDLGIKLNAMVREGRWSELARQVPDDVLDLFVARAPYEGLADAIEKRFGGIVDAVSVDFDEGTPASVRRGTIAALQKIPGQFQGFST
;
A
#
# COMPACT_ATOMS: atom_id res chain seq x y z
N MET A 1 -16.37 1.12 1.99
CA MET A 1 -14.90 0.93 2.16
C MET A 1 -14.52 -0.39 1.49
N ARG A 2 -13.41 -0.45 0.74
CA ARG A 2 -12.93 -1.71 0.13
C ARG A 2 -12.15 -2.55 1.15
N VAL A 3 -12.23 -3.87 1.00
CA VAL A 3 -11.50 -4.82 1.84
C VAL A 3 -10.38 -5.47 1.04
N SER A 4 -9.16 -5.41 1.56
CA SER A 4 -8.00 -6.07 0.96
C SER A 4 -7.50 -7.22 1.83
N MET A 5 -6.95 -8.26 1.19
CA MET A 5 -6.28 -9.38 1.85
C MET A 5 -4.91 -9.64 1.24
N GLY A 6 -3.97 -10.11 2.06
CA GLY A 6 -2.63 -10.52 1.63
C GLY A 6 -2.60 -11.91 1.03
N LEU A 7 -1.87 -12.11 -0.07
CA LEU A 7 -1.57 -13.44 -0.60
C LEU A 7 -0.42 -14.10 0.16
N PRO A 8 -0.38 -15.45 0.26
CA PRO A 8 0.72 -16.19 0.88
C PRO A 8 1.96 -16.22 -0.04
N VAL A 9 2.69 -15.10 -0.09
CA VAL A 9 3.82 -14.88 -1.02
C VAL A 9 4.98 -15.89 -0.89
N HIS A 10 5.06 -16.61 0.23
CA HIS A 10 6.10 -17.62 0.50
C HIS A 10 5.71 -19.04 0.02
N ASP A 11 4.45 -19.26 -0.29
CA ASP A 11 3.93 -20.55 -0.76
C ASP A 11 3.10 -20.35 -2.04
N TRP A 12 3.71 -20.62 -3.18
CA TRP A 12 3.06 -20.48 -4.47
C TRP A 12 1.95 -21.50 -4.69
N SER A 13 2.05 -22.68 -4.07
CA SER A 13 1.01 -23.70 -4.17
C SER A 13 -0.30 -23.25 -3.52
N ALA A 14 -0.21 -22.45 -2.46
CA ALA A 14 -1.34 -21.88 -1.74
C ALA A 14 -1.92 -20.61 -2.41
N CYS A 15 -1.14 -19.88 -3.22
CA CYS A 15 -1.57 -18.59 -3.78
C CYS A 15 -2.87 -18.67 -4.57
N ALA A 16 -3.00 -19.64 -5.48
CA ALA A 16 -4.18 -19.78 -6.32
C ALA A 16 -5.43 -20.13 -5.51
N ALA A 17 -5.30 -21.03 -4.53
CA ALA A 17 -6.41 -21.41 -3.65
C ALA A 17 -6.86 -20.23 -2.76
N ALA A 18 -5.90 -19.53 -2.17
CA ALA A 18 -6.16 -18.34 -1.34
C ALA A 18 -6.83 -17.22 -2.16
N ALA A 19 -6.41 -17.02 -3.41
CA ALA A 19 -7.01 -16.00 -4.28
C ALA A 19 -8.47 -16.31 -4.62
N ARG A 20 -8.78 -17.58 -4.99
CA ARG A 20 -10.19 -18.00 -5.21
C ARG A 20 -11.03 -17.82 -3.96
N GLN A 21 -10.54 -18.30 -2.83
CA GLN A 21 -11.26 -18.22 -1.57
C GLN A 21 -11.56 -16.76 -1.19
N ALA A 22 -10.59 -15.87 -1.33
CA ALA A 22 -10.79 -14.45 -1.05
C ALA A 22 -11.84 -13.81 -1.98
N GLU A 23 -11.82 -14.15 -3.27
CA GLU A 23 -12.83 -13.67 -4.21
C GLU A 23 -14.22 -14.23 -3.91
N GLU A 24 -14.34 -15.50 -3.54
CA GLU A 24 -15.59 -16.13 -3.10
C GLU A 24 -16.12 -15.52 -1.81
N ASP A 25 -15.25 -15.10 -0.91
CA ASP A 25 -15.62 -14.43 0.33
C ASP A 25 -16.00 -12.95 0.15
N GLY A 26 -15.81 -12.40 -1.07
CA GLY A 26 -16.23 -11.05 -1.43
C GLY A 26 -15.14 -9.98 -1.24
N VAL A 27 -13.86 -10.36 -1.10
CA VAL A 27 -12.73 -9.42 -1.03
C VAL A 27 -12.66 -8.57 -2.30
N ASP A 28 -12.30 -7.29 -2.15
CA ASP A 28 -12.19 -6.35 -3.28
C ASP A 28 -10.78 -6.31 -3.88
N VAL A 29 -9.75 -6.51 -3.06
CA VAL A 29 -8.35 -6.33 -3.45
C VAL A 29 -7.46 -7.42 -2.88
N LEU A 30 -6.67 -8.08 -3.71
CA LEU A 30 -5.58 -8.97 -3.30
C LEU A 30 -4.25 -8.24 -3.36
N THR A 31 -3.47 -8.37 -2.30
CA THR A 31 -2.16 -7.71 -2.20
C THR A 31 -1.04 -8.73 -2.04
N SER A 32 0.13 -8.40 -2.59
CA SER A 32 1.38 -9.09 -2.30
C SER A 32 2.43 -8.09 -1.83
N ASN A 33 3.24 -8.48 -0.84
CA ASN A 33 4.27 -7.60 -0.30
C ASN A 33 5.68 -8.01 -0.75
N GLU A 34 6.59 -7.04 -0.83
CA GLU A 34 8.01 -7.29 -1.11
C GLU A 34 8.84 -7.15 0.17
N LEU A 35 8.94 -8.23 0.94
CA LEU A 35 9.85 -8.32 2.08
C LEU A 35 11.01 -9.28 1.80
N ARG A 36 10.70 -10.56 1.54
CA ARG A 36 11.65 -11.64 1.27
C ARG A 36 11.48 -12.25 -0.10
N HIS A 37 10.30 -12.06 -0.71
CA HIS A 37 9.87 -12.68 -1.97
C HIS A 37 9.49 -11.62 -2.99
N ASP A 38 9.43 -12.02 -4.26
CA ASP A 38 8.96 -11.17 -5.36
C ASP A 38 7.48 -10.83 -5.22
N PRO A 39 7.07 -9.57 -5.45
CA PRO A 39 5.68 -9.17 -5.26
C PRO A 39 4.79 -9.40 -6.48
N PHE A 40 5.33 -9.66 -7.68
CA PHE A 40 4.55 -9.81 -8.91
C PHE A 40 4.11 -11.25 -9.15
N THR A 41 4.97 -12.21 -8.87
CA THR A 41 4.71 -13.64 -9.11
C THR A 41 3.43 -14.16 -8.43
N PRO A 42 3.16 -13.88 -7.14
CA PRO A 42 1.92 -14.30 -6.49
C PRO A 42 0.66 -13.73 -7.17
N LEU A 43 0.75 -12.50 -7.70
CA LEU A 43 -0.36 -11.87 -8.42
C LEU A 43 -0.63 -12.51 -9.78
N ALA A 44 0.40 -13.06 -10.43
CA ALA A 44 0.22 -13.81 -11.67
C ALA A 44 -0.61 -15.09 -11.44
N PHE A 45 -0.38 -15.81 -10.33
CA PHE A 45 -1.22 -16.96 -9.96
C PHE A 45 -2.66 -16.52 -9.65
N ALA A 46 -2.84 -15.42 -8.93
CA ALA A 46 -4.16 -14.89 -8.63
C ALA A 46 -4.91 -14.43 -9.89
N ALA A 47 -4.22 -13.81 -10.85
CA ALA A 47 -4.81 -13.37 -12.12
C ALA A 47 -5.47 -14.49 -12.92
N GLN A 48 -4.91 -15.70 -12.86
CA GLN A 48 -5.39 -16.86 -13.60
C GLN A 48 -6.67 -17.49 -13.02
N VAL A 49 -6.97 -17.23 -11.77
CA VAL A 49 -8.01 -17.95 -11.02
C VAL A 49 -9.09 -17.06 -10.44
N THR A 50 -9.02 -15.75 -10.71
CA THR A 50 -9.99 -14.75 -10.24
C THR A 50 -10.51 -13.91 -11.39
N GLU A 51 -11.71 -13.30 -11.22
CA GLU A 51 -12.37 -12.53 -12.27
C GLU A 51 -12.75 -11.10 -11.85
N ARG A 52 -12.82 -10.81 -10.53
CA ARG A 52 -13.33 -9.54 -10.00
C ARG A 52 -12.33 -8.78 -9.14
N VAL A 53 -11.60 -9.49 -8.28
CA VAL A 53 -10.68 -8.85 -7.32
C VAL A 53 -9.57 -8.09 -8.05
N MET A 54 -9.26 -6.91 -7.56
CA MET A 54 -8.11 -6.14 -8.02
C MET A 54 -6.81 -6.74 -7.47
N LEU A 55 -5.74 -6.64 -8.22
CA LEU A 55 -4.43 -7.22 -7.90
C LEU A 55 -3.40 -6.11 -7.75
N VAL A 56 -2.76 -6.01 -6.58
CA VAL A 56 -1.89 -4.87 -6.25
C VAL A 56 -0.63 -5.34 -5.50
N PRO A 57 0.58 -5.13 -6.03
CA PRO A 57 1.77 -5.25 -5.20
C PRO A 57 1.75 -4.14 -4.13
N SER A 58 1.91 -4.51 -2.87
CA SER A 58 1.74 -3.59 -1.75
C SER A 58 2.96 -3.55 -0.82
N VAL A 59 4.07 -3.05 -1.25
CA VAL A 59 4.34 -2.44 -2.55
C VAL A 59 5.57 -3.09 -3.18
N ALA A 60 5.71 -3.00 -4.53
CA ALA A 60 6.96 -3.34 -5.18
C ALA A 60 8.01 -2.23 -4.93
N ILE A 61 9.24 -2.62 -4.61
CA ILE A 61 10.35 -1.68 -4.39
C ILE A 61 10.83 -1.16 -5.75
N ALA A 62 10.64 0.12 -6.02
CA ALA A 62 10.84 0.70 -7.34
C ALA A 62 12.32 0.79 -7.78
N PHE A 63 13.20 1.36 -6.92
CA PHE A 63 14.53 1.79 -7.35
C PHE A 63 15.50 0.68 -7.79
N PRO A 64 15.44 -0.55 -7.29
CA PRO A 64 16.22 -1.66 -7.82
C PRO A 64 15.78 -2.14 -9.21
N ARG A 65 14.59 -1.74 -9.66
CA ARG A 65 14.02 -2.12 -10.95
C ARG A 65 14.00 -0.92 -11.91
N SER A 66 14.30 -1.15 -13.18
CA SER A 66 14.01 -0.14 -14.21
C SER A 66 12.49 0.05 -14.38
N PRO A 67 12.00 1.28 -14.62
CA PRO A 67 10.60 1.50 -15.05
C PRO A 67 10.18 0.58 -16.20
N MET A 68 11.04 0.30 -17.17
CA MET A 68 10.76 -0.60 -18.29
C MET A 68 10.47 -2.04 -17.82
N ILE A 69 11.23 -2.55 -16.85
CA ILE A 69 11.00 -3.90 -16.31
C ILE A 69 9.67 -3.98 -15.56
N VAL A 70 9.35 -2.94 -14.77
CA VAL A 70 8.05 -2.89 -14.08
C VAL A 70 6.90 -2.70 -15.07
N ALA A 71 7.12 -1.94 -16.15
CA ALA A 71 6.13 -1.79 -17.21
C ALA A 71 5.80 -3.15 -17.87
N ASN A 72 6.80 -4.00 -18.17
CA ASN A 72 6.57 -5.35 -18.70
C ASN A 72 5.71 -6.18 -17.75
N HIS A 73 6.07 -6.25 -16.46
CA HIS A 73 5.25 -6.97 -15.47
C HIS A 73 3.82 -6.42 -15.38
N ALA A 74 3.68 -5.09 -15.37
CA ALA A 74 2.39 -4.44 -15.28
C ALA A 74 1.54 -4.70 -16.51
N TRP A 75 2.13 -4.72 -17.70
CA TRP A 75 1.45 -4.95 -18.95
C TRP A 75 0.91 -6.38 -19.04
N ASP A 76 1.75 -7.36 -18.69
CA ASP A 76 1.34 -8.75 -18.67
C ASP A 76 0.23 -9.00 -17.62
N LEU A 77 0.40 -8.48 -16.41
CA LEU A 77 -0.60 -8.63 -15.36
C LEU A 77 -1.91 -7.91 -15.69
N GLN A 78 -1.88 -6.74 -16.31
CA GLN A 78 -3.07 -6.03 -16.77
C GLN A 78 -3.84 -6.85 -17.79
N ARG A 79 -3.14 -7.42 -18.78
CA ARG A 79 -3.74 -8.28 -19.80
C ARG A 79 -4.36 -9.54 -19.20
N HIS A 80 -3.57 -10.29 -18.42
CA HIS A 80 -3.99 -11.58 -17.88
C HIS A 80 -5.03 -11.46 -16.75
N SER A 81 -5.09 -10.32 -16.08
CA SER A 81 -6.17 -10.00 -15.14
C SER A 81 -7.37 -9.30 -15.78
N LYS A 82 -7.38 -9.09 -17.11
CA LYS A 82 -8.47 -8.40 -17.81
C LYS A 82 -8.73 -6.99 -17.25
N GLY A 83 -7.68 -6.21 -17.01
CA GLY A 83 -7.79 -4.81 -16.58
C GLY A 83 -7.88 -4.60 -15.06
N ARG A 84 -7.58 -5.61 -14.22
CA ARG A 84 -7.70 -5.53 -12.75
C ARG A 84 -6.39 -5.27 -12.00
N PHE A 85 -5.29 -5.04 -12.71
CA PHE A 85 -4.00 -4.83 -12.08
C PHE A 85 -3.75 -3.34 -11.77
N VAL A 86 -3.20 -3.07 -10.59
CA VAL A 86 -2.72 -1.74 -10.14
C VAL A 86 -1.23 -1.84 -9.83
N VAL A 87 -0.43 -0.91 -10.35
CA VAL A 87 1.02 -0.86 -10.08
C VAL A 87 1.28 -0.22 -8.73
N GLY A 88 1.48 -1.00 -7.69
CA GLY A 88 1.80 -0.47 -6.36
C GLY A 88 3.31 -0.34 -6.13
N LEU A 89 3.81 0.88 -5.93
CA LEU A 89 5.24 1.22 -5.85
C LEU A 89 5.62 1.89 -4.54
N GLY A 90 6.82 1.58 -4.06
CA GLY A 90 7.43 2.27 -2.93
C GLY A 90 8.93 2.49 -3.12
N SER A 91 9.46 3.55 -2.51
CA SER A 91 10.90 3.88 -2.57
C SER A 91 11.77 2.99 -1.69
N GLN A 92 11.20 2.26 -0.73
CA GLN A 92 11.92 1.64 0.39
C GLN A 92 12.68 2.71 1.21
N VAL A 93 13.57 2.32 2.11
CA VAL A 93 14.43 3.22 2.90
C VAL A 93 15.89 3.15 2.44
N LYS A 94 16.67 4.19 2.78
CA LYS A 94 18.08 4.36 2.36
C LYS A 94 18.92 3.10 2.59
N ALA A 95 18.87 2.55 3.80
CA ALA A 95 19.72 1.41 4.18
C ALA A 95 19.47 0.16 3.31
N HIS A 96 18.20 -0.11 2.95
CA HIS A 96 17.87 -1.23 2.06
C HIS A 96 18.29 -0.95 0.62
N ASN A 97 18.06 0.27 0.11
CA ASN A 97 18.51 0.61 -1.25
C ASN A 97 20.02 0.43 -1.39
N GLU A 98 20.81 1.07 -0.52
CA GLU A 98 22.25 1.09 -0.65
C GLU A 98 22.93 -0.24 -0.30
N ARG A 99 22.49 -0.91 0.79
CA ARG A 99 23.21 -2.07 1.33
C ARG A 99 22.61 -3.43 1.00
N ARG A 100 21.32 -3.48 0.63
CA ARG A 100 20.66 -4.74 0.22
C ARG A 100 20.51 -4.83 -1.30
N PHE A 101 20.20 -3.69 -1.96
CA PHE A 101 19.91 -3.67 -3.38
C PHE A 101 21.06 -3.03 -4.23
N SER A 102 22.09 -2.49 -3.57
CA SER A 102 23.23 -1.82 -4.26
C SER A 102 22.79 -0.68 -5.19
N VAL A 103 21.78 0.10 -4.76
CA VAL A 103 21.22 1.21 -5.53
C VAL A 103 21.39 2.51 -4.76
N PRO A 104 21.89 3.60 -5.38
CA PRO A 104 22.10 4.87 -4.71
C PRO A 104 20.78 5.49 -4.24
N TRP A 105 20.81 6.09 -3.04
CA TRP A 105 19.68 6.83 -2.45
C TRP A 105 19.77 8.30 -2.80
N ILE A 106 19.07 8.72 -3.85
CA ILE A 106 19.12 10.09 -4.38
C ILE A 106 17.68 10.60 -4.55
N ALA A 107 17.36 11.75 -3.95
CA ALA A 107 16.11 12.49 -4.12
C ALA A 107 14.84 11.60 -4.25
N PRO A 108 14.52 10.76 -3.25
CA PRO A 108 13.57 9.66 -3.42
C PRO A 108 12.18 10.08 -3.89
N ALA A 109 11.65 11.22 -3.45
CA ALA A 109 10.34 11.68 -3.89
C ALA A 109 10.35 12.12 -5.37
N ALA A 110 11.33 12.93 -5.77
CA ALA A 110 11.47 13.36 -7.16
C ALA A 110 11.73 12.15 -8.08
N ARG A 111 12.65 11.26 -7.68
CA ARG A 111 12.98 10.07 -8.46
C ARG A 111 11.80 9.11 -8.62
N LEU A 112 10.98 8.91 -7.57
CA LEU A 112 9.79 8.07 -7.67
C LEU A 112 8.70 8.75 -8.52
N GLY A 113 8.60 10.07 -8.47
CA GLY A 113 7.73 10.84 -9.37
C GLY A 113 8.10 10.63 -10.84
N GLU A 114 9.38 10.80 -11.19
CA GLU A 114 9.87 10.53 -12.55
C GLU A 114 9.68 9.05 -12.97
N TYR A 115 9.83 8.13 -12.01
CA TYR A 115 9.57 6.71 -12.26
C TYR A 115 8.13 6.47 -12.74
N VAL A 116 7.15 7.08 -12.06
CA VAL A 116 5.73 6.99 -12.42
C VAL A 116 5.46 7.66 -13.77
N GLU A 117 6.02 8.84 -14.01
CA GLU A 117 5.89 9.54 -15.29
C GLU A 117 6.48 8.73 -16.46
N ALA A 118 7.64 8.08 -16.23
CA ALA A 118 8.25 7.17 -17.20
C ALA A 118 7.36 5.96 -17.50
N LEU A 119 6.77 5.32 -16.47
CA LEU A 119 5.80 4.24 -16.66
C LEU A 119 4.62 4.68 -17.54
N ARG A 120 4.04 5.85 -17.25
CA ARG A 120 2.93 6.39 -18.05
C ARG A 120 3.33 6.64 -19.50
N ALA A 121 4.54 7.14 -19.75
CA ALA A 121 5.06 7.33 -21.11
C ALA A 121 5.23 5.99 -21.85
N ILE A 122 5.74 4.97 -21.17
CA ILE A 122 5.89 3.61 -21.71
C ILE A 122 4.51 3.02 -22.03
N PHE A 123 3.54 3.10 -21.12
CA PHE A 123 2.18 2.59 -21.34
C PHE A 123 1.47 3.28 -22.50
N ARG A 124 1.58 4.62 -22.65
CA ARG A 124 1.02 5.34 -23.79
C ARG A 124 1.69 4.95 -25.10
N CYS A 125 3.02 4.76 -25.09
CA CYS A 125 3.73 4.25 -26.25
C CYS A 125 3.16 2.89 -26.72
N TRP A 126 2.93 1.98 -25.81
CA TRP A 126 2.42 0.64 -26.15
C TRP A 126 0.94 0.63 -26.53
N GLU A 127 0.08 1.37 -25.81
CA GLU A 127 -1.36 1.36 -26.06
C GLU A 127 -1.76 2.24 -27.26
N HIS A 128 -1.15 3.42 -27.39
CA HIS A 128 -1.58 4.43 -28.36
C HIS A 128 -0.59 4.64 -29.52
N GLY A 129 0.53 3.94 -29.53
CA GLY A 129 1.57 4.13 -30.55
C GLY A 129 2.30 5.46 -30.44
N GLU A 130 2.22 6.16 -29.30
CA GLU A 130 2.98 7.38 -29.07
C GLU A 130 4.49 7.11 -29.12
N LYS A 131 5.25 8.05 -29.70
CA LYS A 131 6.71 7.95 -29.68
C LYS A 131 7.21 7.99 -28.23
N LEU A 132 8.01 6.99 -27.84
CA LEU A 132 8.67 7.00 -26.54
C LEU A 132 9.78 8.04 -26.52
N ASP A 133 9.56 9.16 -25.82
CA ASP A 133 10.52 10.27 -25.66
C ASP A 133 10.42 10.89 -24.27
N TYR A 134 10.69 10.07 -23.24
CA TYR A 134 10.75 10.53 -21.86
C TYR A 134 12.18 10.89 -21.48
N LYS A 135 12.42 12.13 -21.04
CA LYS A 135 13.72 12.65 -20.60
C LYS A 135 13.56 13.36 -19.26
N GLY A 136 13.81 12.64 -18.18
CA GLY A 136 13.86 13.16 -16.82
C GLY A 136 15.31 13.33 -16.32
N LYS A 137 15.43 13.77 -15.10
CA LYS A 137 16.73 13.88 -14.41
C LYS A 137 17.29 12.52 -14.00
N HIS A 138 16.43 11.58 -13.66
CA HIS A 138 16.79 10.26 -13.14
C HIS A 138 16.59 9.14 -14.17
N TYR A 139 15.67 9.34 -15.13
CA TYR A 139 15.31 8.32 -16.12
C TYR A 139 15.20 8.91 -17.51
N THR A 140 15.68 8.15 -18.50
CA THR A 140 15.55 8.50 -19.93
C THR A 140 15.14 7.26 -20.71
N PHE A 141 14.02 7.37 -21.43
CA PHE A 141 13.48 6.33 -22.31
C PHE A 141 13.14 6.93 -23.66
N THR A 142 13.94 6.64 -24.67
CA THR A 142 13.84 7.23 -26.03
C THR A 142 13.91 6.18 -27.13
N LEU A 143 13.95 4.91 -26.77
CA LEU A 143 14.03 3.81 -27.72
C LEU A 143 12.87 2.83 -27.49
N MET A 144 12.06 2.63 -28.53
CA MET A 144 11.08 1.55 -28.65
C MET A 144 11.06 1.10 -30.11
N THR A 145 11.50 -0.11 -30.35
CA THR A 145 11.42 -0.73 -31.69
C THR A 145 10.24 -1.70 -31.74
N PRO A 146 9.71 -2.00 -32.95
CA PRO A 146 8.57 -2.90 -33.07
C PRO A 146 8.74 -4.26 -32.39
N GLU A 147 9.94 -4.84 -32.43
CA GLU A 147 10.26 -6.13 -31.82
C GLU A 147 10.17 -6.16 -30.29
N PHE A 148 10.29 -4.98 -29.65
CA PHE A 148 10.25 -4.84 -28.19
C PHE A 148 8.98 -4.19 -27.67
N SER A 149 8.04 -3.84 -28.58
CA SER A 149 6.72 -3.33 -28.20
C SER A 149 5.72 -4.48 -28.10
N PRO A 150 5.08 -4.68 -26.93
CA PRO A 150 4.03 -5.72 -26.79
C PRO A 150 2.74 -5.35 -27.55
N GLY A 151 2.64 -4.11 -28.02
CA GLY A 151 1.45 -3.59 -28.69
C GLY A 151 0.27 -3.30 -27.76
N PRO A 152 -0.83 -2.78 -28.32
CA PRO A 152 -2.00 -2.38 -27.54
C PRO A 152 -2.78 -3.58 -27.00
N GLN A 153 -3.40 -3.37 -25.84
CA GLN A 153 -4.27 -4.35 -25.20
C GLN A 153 -5.76 -3.97 -25.28
N HIS A 154 -6.05 -2.73 -25.67
CA HIS A 154 -7.39 -2.16 -25.67
C HIS A 154 -8.09 -2.22 -24.31
N LEU A 155 -7.28 -2.15 -23.25
CA LEU A 155 -7.71 -2.05 -21.86
C LEU A 155 -7.38 -0.66 -21.31
N LYS A 156 -7.99 -0.32 -20.17
CA LYS A 156 -7.54 0.85 -19.41
C LYS A 156 -6.08 0.69 -19.03
N LEU A 157 -5.31 1.78 -19.06
CA LEU A 157 -3.92 1.75 -18.58
C LEU A 157 -3.87 1.35 -17.10
N PRO A 158 -2.85 0.59 -16.66
CA PRO A 158 -2.73 0.21 -15.27
C PRO A 158 -2.69 1.44 -14.35
N PRO A 159 -3.61 1.58 -13.38
CA PRO A 159 -3.51 2.62 -12.37
C PRO A 159 -2.23 2.45 -11.54
N ILE A 160 -1.70 3.54 -11.00
CA ILE A 160 -0.45 3.54 -10.24
C ILE A 160 -0.71 4.03 -8.82
N ALA A 161 -0.40 3.18 -7.84
CA ALA A 161 -0.43 3.49 -6.41
C ALA A 161 0.99 3.76 -5.89
N MET A 162 1.17 4.81 -5.10
CA MET A 162 2.45 5.13 -4.47
C MET A 162 2.39 5.03 -2.96
N ALA A 163 3.34 4.33 -2.34
CA ALA A 163 3.53 4.42 -0.90
C ALA A 163 4.13 5.77 -0.52
N ALA A 164 3.51 6.44 0.45
CA ALA A 164 3.98 7.74 0.92
C ALA A 164 3.91 7.84 2.45
N VAL A 165 4.92 8.51 3.02
CA VAL A 165 5.03 8.75 4.46
C VAL A 165 5.16 10.25 4.75
N GLY A 166 6.16 10.91 4.21
CA GLY A 166 6.43 12.33 4.45
C GLY A 166 5.75 13.27 3.45
N PRO A 167 5.66 14.57 3.77
CA PRO A 167 4.95 15.57 2.95
C PRO A 167 5.38 15.62 1.48
N LEU A 168 6.69 15.54 1.21
CA LEU A 168 7.19 15.55 -0.18
C LEU A 168 6.71 14.35 -0.99
N MET A 169 6.70 13.16 -0.39
CA MET A 169 6.24 11.94 -1.07
C MET A 169 4.72 11.97 -1.26
N LEU A 170 3.96 12.47 -0.28
CA LEU A 170 2.51 12.68 -0.39
C LEU A 170 2.15 13.63 -1.53
N LYS A 171 2.83 14.79 -1.63
CA LYS A 171 2.65 15.72 -2.75
C LYS A 171 2.99 15.08 -4.09
N THR A 172 4.09 14.33 -4.15
CA THR A 172 4.46 13.62 -5.37
C THR A 172 3.39 12.60 -5.76
N ALA A 173 2.88 11.79 -4.81
CA ALA A 173 1.82 10.82 -5.08
C ALA A 173 0.55 11.51 -5.62
N ALA A 174 0.10 12.59 -4.97
CA ALA A 174 -1.07 13.34 -5.44
C ALA A 174 -0.89 13.86 -6.87
N ARG A 175 0.31 14.35 -7.21
CA ARG A 175 0.63 14.86 -8.56
C ARG A 175 0.62 13.78 -9.62
N VAL A 176 1.33 12.65 -9.43
CA VAL A 176 1.61 11.70 -10.53
C VAL A 176 0.87 10.37 -10.43
N ALA A 177 0.39 9.96 -9.25
CA ALA A 177 -0.24 8.67 -9.03
C ALA A 177 -1.78 8.74 -9.06
N ASP A 178 -2.44 7.59 -9.01
CA ASP A 178 -3.90 7.42 -8.95
C ASP A 178 -4.35 6.98 -7.56
N SER A 179 -3.41 6.59 -6.71
CA SER A 179 -3.67 6.17 -5.33
C SER A 179 -2.45 6.44 -4.45
N VAL A 180 -2.70 6.70 -3.18
CA VAL A 180 -1.67 6.74 -2.15
C VAL A 180 -1.87 5.62 -1.13
N ARG A 181 -0.78 4.91 -0.81
CA ARG A 181 -0.75 3.94 0.27
C ARG A 181 -0.01 4.52 1.46
N LEU A 182 -0.77 4.81 2.51
CA LEU A 182 -0.22 5.31 3.77
C LEU A 182 0.42 4.16 4.55
N HIS A 183 1.47 4.49 5.30
CA HIS A 183 2.11 3.50 6.18
C HIS A 183 1.19 3.14 7.35
N GLY A 184 1.29 1.91 7.86
CA GLY A 184 0.54 1.47 9.05
C GLY A 184 0.86 2.28 10.32
N PHE A 185 2.06 2.87 10.40
CA PHE A 185 2.41 3.80 11.46
C PHE A 185 1.82 5.19 11.16
N ALA A 186 0.51 5.31 11.36
CA ALA A 186 -0.25 6.54 11.26
C ALA A 186 -1.42 6.50 12.24
N THR A 187 -1.85 7.67 12.70
CA THR A 187 -3.00 7.84 13.58
C THR A 187 -4.14 8.54 12.83
N ARG A 188 -5.39 8.40 13.29
CA ARG A 188 -6.51 9.14 12.72
C ARG A 188 -6.22 10.63 12.68
N LYS A 189 -5.77 11.20 13.81
CA LYS A 189 -5.44 12.62 13.93
C LYS A 189 -4.39 13.06 12.89
N TYR A 190 -3.31 12.26 12.71
CA TYR A 190 -2.29 12.58 11.71
C TYR A 190 -2.85 12.56 10.28
N VAL A 191 -3.73 11.60 9.97
CA VAL A 191 -4.35 11.54 8.64
C VAL A 191 -5.29 12.72 8.43
N ASP A 192 -6.14 13.07 9.42
CA ASP A 192 -7.10 14.15 9.31
C ASP A 192 -6.44 15.56 9.27
N GLU A 193 -5.44 15.79 10.12
CA GLU A 193 -4.87 17.15 10.29
C GLU A 193 -3.69 17.42 9.35
N VAL A 194 -2.98 16.38 8.87
CA VAL A 194 -1.77 16.55 8.05
C VAL A 194 -1.91 15.97 6.66
N VAL A 195 -2.30 14.68 6.57
CA VAL A 195 -2.27 13.97 5.29
C VAL A 195 -3.38 14.45 4.35
N ARG A 196 -4.62 14.44 4.81
CA ARG A 196 -5.78 14.79 3.96
C ARG A 196 -5.80 16.24 3.48
N PRO A 197 -5.51 17.26 4.33
CA PRO A 197 -5.42 18.64 3.85
C PRO A 197 -4.34 18.81 2.78
N LEU A 198 -3.16 18.19 2.99
CA LEU A 198 -2.06 18.24 2.03
C LEU A 198 -2.43 17.55 0.70
N LEU A 199 -3.07 16.38 0.77
CA LEU A 199 -3.53 15.68 -0.45
C LEU A 199 -4.62 16.49 -1.16
N ALA A 200 -5.61 17.05 -0.45
CA ALA A 200 -6.68 17.84 -1.04
C ALA A 200 -6.15 19.06 -1.80
N ASP A 201 -5.23 19.81 -1.20
CA ASP A 201 -4.57 20.95 -1.83
C ASP A 201 -3.80 20.54 -3.09
N GLU A 202 -3.01 19.48 -3.01
CA GLU A 202 -2.18 19.05 -4.12
C GLU A 202 -3.00 18.39 -5.25
N LEU A 203 -4.03 17.61 -4.93
CA LEU A 203 -4.95 17.04 -5.91
C LEU A 203 -5.67 18.14 -6.69
N THR A 204 -6.18 19.16 -5.99
CA THR A 204 -6.87 20.31 -6.62
C THR A 204 -5.95 21.04 -7.60
N LYS A 205 -4.67 21.26 -7.26
CA LYS A 205 -3.68 21.89 -8.16
C LYS A 205 -3.47 21.11 -9.45
N HIS A 206 -3.72 19.81 -9.43
CA HIS A 206 -3.54 18.93 -10.58
C HIS A 206 -4.86 18.46 -11.20
N GLY A 207 -5.99 19.12 -10.88
CA GLY A 207 -7.31 18.82 -11.45
C GLY A 207 -7.84 17.43 -11.06
N LYS A 208 -7.40 16.90 -9.90
CA LYS A 208 -7.81 15.61 -9.35
C LYS A 208 -8.69 15.79 -8.11
N SER A 209 -9.41 14.74 -7.74
CA SER A 209 -10.28 14.71 -6.56
C SER A 209 -10.27 13.32 -5.91
N PHE A 210 -10.71 13.21 -4.67
CA PHE A 210 -10.73 11.95 -3.91
C PHE A 210 -11.69 10.89 -4.47
N ASP A 211 -12.67 11.26 -5.29
CA ASP A 211 -13.53 10.29 -5.96
C ASP A 211 -12.79 9.47 -7.03
N ARG A 212 -11.65 9.98 -7.53
CA ARG A 212 -10.77 9.32 -8.50
C ARG A 212 -9.37 9.03 -7.99
N PHE A 213 -9.06 9.45 -6.76
CA PHE A 213 -7.79 9.23 -6.11
C PHE A 213 -7.97 8.44 -4.81
N GLU A 214 -7.53 7.20 -4.79
CA GLU A 214 -7.73 6.31 -3.65
C GLU A 214 -6.72 6.55 -2.53
N VAL A 215 -7.19 6.56 -1.28
CA VAL A 215 -6.35 6.59 -0.08
C VAL A 215 -6.47 5.27 0.67
N THR A 216 -5.37 4.54 0.83
CA THR A 216 -5.36 3.23 1.49
C THR A 216 -4.37 3.16 2.66
N GLY A 217 -4.55 2.24 3.60
CA GLY A 217 -3.66 2.07 4.75
C GLY A 217 -3.97 3.04 5.90
N GLY A 218 -2.94 3.58 6.56
CA GLY A 218 -3.09 4.62 7.59
C GLY A 218 -3.34 4.10 9.00
N GLY A 219 -3.02 2.85 9.32
CA GLY A 219 -3.10 2.27 10.67
C GLY A 219 -3.05 0.75 10.65
N PHE A 220 -3.16 0.17 11.84
CA PHE A 220 -3.15 -1.28 12.02
C PHE A 220 -4.55 -1.79 12.38
N VAL A 221 -4.80 -3.04 12.07
CA VAL A 221 -6.01 -3.78 12.46
C VAL A 221 -5.59 -4.98 13.30
N ALA A 222 -6.20 -5.14 14.47
CA ALA A 222 -6.06 -6.30 15.32
C ALA A 222 -7.42 -6.97 15.47
N THR A 223 -7.57 -8.17 14.94
CA THR A 223 -8.84 -8.90 14.98
C THR A 223 -8.59 -10.39 15.17
N GLY A 224 -9.63 -11.12 15.46
CA GLY A 224 -9.59 -12.57 15.67
C GLY A 224 -10.95 -13.10 16.10
N PRO A 225 -11.07 -14.41 16.37
CA PRO A 225 -12.35 -15.02 16.75
C PRO A 225 -12.87 -14.60 18.14
N ASN A 226 -12.01 -14.05 19.00
CA ASN A 226 -12.35 -13.66 20.37
C ASN A 226 -11.34 -12.64 20.92
N GLU A 227 -11.62 -12.11 22.11
CA GLU A 227 -10.79 -11.10 22.80
C GLU A 227 -9.36 -11.58 23.07
N ALA A 228 -9.12 -12.86 23.31
CA ALA A 228 -7.79 -13.41 23.57
C ALA A 228 -6.92 -13.34 22.31
N ALA A 229 -7.47 -13.70 21.14
CA ALA A 229 -6.80 -13.59 19.85
C ALA A 229 -6.53 -12.11 19.49
N VAL A 230 -7.50 -11.22 19.74
CA VAL A 230 -7.32 -9.77 19.56
C VAL A 230 -6.18 -9.25 20.41
N LYS A 231 -6.11 -9.63 21.68
CA LYS A 231 -5.01 -9.23 22.59
C LYS A 231 -3.64 -9.69 22.08
N GLU A 232 -3.53 -10.91 21.59
CA GLU A 232 -2.29 -11.40 21.00
C GLU A 232 -1.88 -10.61 19.75
N ALA A 233 -2.85 -10.32 18.86
CA ALA A 233 -2.61 -9.50 17.67
C ALA A 233 -2.15 -8.07 18.04
N VAL A 234 -2.76 -7.47 19.06
CA VAL A 234 -2.39 -6.15 19.59
C VAL A 234 -0.95 -6.12 20.08
N GLU A 235 -0.48 -7.15 20.80
CA GLU A 235 0.92 -7.18 21.29
C GLU A 235 1.95 -7.28 20.13
N LYS A 236 1.62 -8.02 19.07
CA LYS A 236 2.46 -8.04 17.85
C LYS A 236 2.54 -6.66 17.19
N ILE A 237 1.44 -5.90 17.22
CA ILE A 237 1.37 -4.53 16.70
C ILE A 237 2.13 -3.56 17.61
N ARG A 238 2.11 -3.72 18.93
CA ARG A 238 2.85 -2.90 19.89
C ARG A 238 4.35 -2.82 19.54
N TYR A 239 4.95 -3.98 19.25
CA TYR A 239 6.34 -3.99 18.78
C TYR A 239 6.53 -3.21 17.47
N ARG A 240 5.60 -3.35 16.51
CA ARG A 240 5.67 -2.60 15.24
C ARG A 240 5.55 -1.09 15.45
N VAL A 241 4.65 -0.65 16.33
CA VAL A 241 4.50 0.78 16.68
C VAL A 241 5.79 1.31 17.29
N ALA A 242 6.41 0.59 18.23
CA ALA A 242 7.67 0.97 18.82
C ALA A 242 8.82 1.01 17.80
N PHE A 243 8.91 -0.01 16.95
CA PHE A 243 9.92 -0.11 15.89
C PHE A 243 9.81 1.04 14.88
N TYR A 244 8.63 1.28 14.31
CA TYR A 244 8.45 2.37 13.35
C TYR A 244 8.57 3.74 14.02
N GLY A 245 8.06 3.90 15.26
CA GLY A 245 8.19 5.12 16.05
C GLY A 245 9.63 5.51 16.35
N SER A 246 10.56 4.55 16.34
CA SER A 246 11.99 4.82 16.47
C SER A 246 12.62 5.47 15.22
N THR A 247 11.93 5.45 14.08
CA THR A 247 12.45 5.92 12.81
C THR A 247 12.22 7.43 12.65
N PRO A 248 13.28 8.26 12.47
CA PRO A 248 13.13 9.72 12.41
C PRO A 248 12.15 10.23 11.35
N ALA A 249 12.02 9.54 10.22
CA ALA A 249 11.12 9.91 9.14
C ALA A 249 9.62 9.83 9.53
N TYR A 250 9.28 9.09 10.58
CA TYR A 250 7.91 8.94 11.07
C TYR A 250 7.58 9.84 12.28
N ARG A 251 8.52 10.67 12.76
CA ARG A 251 8.36 11.50 13.96
C ARG A 251 7.10 12.37 13.90
N GLY A 252 6.77 12.95 12.75
CA GLY A 252 5.59 13.78 12.57
C GLY A 252 4.28 13.14 13.02
N VAL A 253 4.20 11.80 13.04
CA VAL A 253 3.02 11.08 13.56
C VAL A 253 2.91 11.20 15.08
N PHE A 254 4.02 11.19 15.81
CA PHE A 254 4.03 11.45 17.25
C PHE A 254 3.86 12.92 17.58
N ASP A 255 4.43 13.82 16.76
CA ASP A 255 4.44 15.25 17.01
C ASP A 255 3.02 15.85 17.06
N VAL A 256 2.09 15.40 16.23
CA VAL A 256 0.68 15.85 16.26
C VAL A 256 -0.03 15.50 17.58
N HIS A 257 0.52 14.56 18.35
CA HIS A 257 0.02 14.16 19.66
C HIS A 257 0.85 14.76 20.81
N GLY A 258 1.86 15.59 20.53
CA GLY A 258 2.79 16.09 21.55
C GLY A 258 3.72 15.03 22.12
N MET A 259 3.91 13.91 21.41
CA MET A 259 4.69 12.74 21.85
C MET A 259 6.06 12.62 21.17
N GLY A 260 6.62 13.71 20.67
CA GLY A 260 7.92 13.70 19.97
C GLY A 260 9.05 13.08 20.78
N ASP A 261 9.05 13.27 22.12
CA ASP A 261 10.03 12.71 23.04
C ASP A 261 10.03 11.18 23.06
N LEU A 262 8.87 10.55 22.91
CA LEU A 262 8.78 9.09 22.79
C LEU A 262 9.55 8.59 21.55
N GLY A 263 9.40 9.26 20.42
CA GLY A 263 10.14 8.92 19.19
C GLY A 263 11.66 9.08 19.36
N ILE A 264 12.11 10.12 20.06
CA ILE A 264 13.53 10.36 20.37
C ILE A 264 14.07 9.23 21.25
N LYS A 265 13.35 8.88 22.32
CA LYS A 265 13.69 7.78 23.22
C LYS A 265 13.80 6.45 22.50
N LEU A 266 12.81 6.08 21.70
CA LEU A 266 12.82 4.84 20.93
C LEU A 266 14.01 4.78 19.95
N ASN A 267 14.33 5.90 19.29
CA ASN A 267 15.49 5.96 18.39
C ASN A 267 16.82 5.78 19.14
N ALA A 268 16.98 6.37 20.32
CA ALA A 268 18.16 6.15 21.16
C ALA A 268 18.31 4.69 21.55
N MET A 269 17.24 4.03 22.01
CA MET A 269 17.24 2.62 22.37
C MET A 269 17.64 1.70 21.20
N VAL A 270 17.16 2.00 19.98
CA VAL A 270 17.57 1.26 18.78
C VAL A 270 19.07 1.40 18.51
N ARG A 271 19.64 2.59 18.66
CA ARG A 271 21.09 2.82 18.51
C ARG A 271 21.93 2.08 19.57
N GLU A 272 21.38 1.90 20.76
CA GLU A 272 21.95 1.15 21.86
C GLU A 272 21.76 -0.37 21.72
N GLY A 273 21.05 -0.86 20.71
CA GLY A 273 20.77 -2.28 20.48
C GLY A 273 19.70 -2.88 21.40
N ARG A 274 18.92 -2.05 22.09
CA ARG A 274 17.90 -2.46 23.09
C ARG A 274 16.55 -2.82 22.44
N TRP A 275 16.58 -3.64 21.42
CA TRP A 275 15.41 -4.02 20.62
C TRP A 275 14.30 -4.73 21.41
N SER A 276 14.66 -5.59 22.34
CA SER A 276 13.71 -6.37 23.16
C SER A 276 12.91 -5.52 24.15
N GLU A 277 13.37 -4.30 24.43
CA GLU A 277 12.74 -3.40 25.38
C GLU A 277 11.79 -2.37 24.73
N LEU A 278 11.83 -2.25 23.39
CA LEU A 278 11.09 -1.21 22.67
C LEU A 278 9.59 -1.27 22.91
N ALA A 279 8.98 -2.46 22.81
CA ALA A 279 7.55 -2.63 22.95
C ALA A 279 7.01 -2.11 24.30
N ARG A 280 7.80 -2.29 25.37
CA ARG A 280 7.44 -1.84 26.72
C ARG A 280 7.36 -0.32 26.89
N GLN A 281 7.90 0.44 25.91
CA GLN A 281 7.85 1.90 25.92
C GLN A 281 6.57 2.47 25.32
N VAL A 282 5.73 1.64 24.72
CA VAL A 282 4.46 2.03 24.10
C VAL A 282 3.32 1.58 25.03
N PRO A 283 2.76 2.48 25.84
CA PRO A 283 1.62 2.17 26.71
C PRO A 283 0.33 2.00 25.89
N ASP A 284 -0.74 1.48 26.51
CA ASP A 284 -1.98 1.11 25.84
C ASP A 284 -2.68 2.31 25.19
N ASP A 285 -2.70 3.45 25.86
CA ASP A 285 -3.31 4.68 25.36
C ASP A 285 -2.62 5.20 24.09
N VAL A 286 -1.29 5.08 24.00
CA VAL A 286 -0.54 5.37 22.77
C VAL A 286 -0.85 4.35 21.69
N LEU A 287 -0.89 3.06 22.02
CA LEU A 287 -1.17 1.98 21.07
C LEU A 287 -2.55 2.12 20.45
N ASP A 288 -3.56 2.52 21.22
CA ASP A 288 -4.94 2.73 20.78
C ASP A 288 -5.09 3.82 19.71
N LEU A 289 -4.13 4.73 19.61
CA LEU A 289 -4.09 5.72 18.52
C LEU A 289 -3.79 5.08 17.16
N PHE A 290 -3.11 3.92 17.14
CA PHE A 290 -2.61 3.27 15.92
C PHE A 290 -3.45 2.08 15.46
N VAL A 291 -4.28 1.50 16.33
CA VAL A 291 -4.93 0.20 16.10
C VAL A 291 -6.45 0.30 16.11
N ALA A 292 -7.12 -0.25 15.10
CA ALA A 292 -8.51 -0.68 15.21
C ALA A 292 -8.52 -2.10 15.76
N ARG A 293 -9.19 -2.33 16.88
CA ARG A 293 -9.21 -3.65 17.56
C ARG A 293 -10.61 -4.09 17.93
N ALA A 294 -10.97 -5.28 17.51
CA ALA A 294 -12.20 -5.98 17.90
C ALA A 294 -12.15 -7.44 17.44
N PRO A 295 -12.92 -8.36 18.06
CA PRO A 295 -13.29 -9.61 17.42
C PRO A 295 -13.98 -9.39 16.08
N TYR A 296 -14.08 -10.42 15.23
CA TYR A 296 -14.67 -10.30 13.88
C TYR A 296 -16.06 -9.66 13.91
N GLU A 297 -16.90 -9.98 14.90
CA GLU A 297 -18.26 -9.46 15.05
C GLU A 297 -18.31 -7.94 15.23
N GLY A 298 -17.39 -7.36 16.02
CA GLY A 298 -17.33 -5.91 16.28
C GLY A 298 -16.37 -5.14 15.38
N LEU A 299 -15.73 -5.80 14.42
CA LEU A 299 -14.66 -5.21 13.65
C LEU A 299 -15.10 -4.03 12.79
N ALA A 300 -16.30 -4.08 12.22
CA ALA A 300 -16.80 -3.01 11.37
C ALA A 300 -16.91 -1.69 12.14
N ASP A 301 -17.45 -1.70 13.36
CA ASP A 301 -17.56 -0.49 14.20
C ASP A 301 -16.18 0.06 14.59
N ALA A 302 -15.24 -0.83 14.93
CA ALA A 302 -13.85 -0.43 15.25
C ALA A 302 -13.14 0.19 14.03
N ILE A 303 -13.34 -0.36 12.85
CA ILE A 303 -12.81 0.15 11.58
C ILE A 303 -13.47 1.48 11.22
N GLU A 304 -14.78 1.61 11.31
CA GLU A 304 -15.49 2.86 11.01
C GLU A 304 -15.03 3.98 11.95
N LYS A 305 -14.94 3.71 13.24
CA LYS A 305 -14.41 4.66 14.23
C LYS A 305 -13.00 5.12 13.91
N ARG A 306 -12.11 4.21 13.48
CA ARG A 306 -10.69 4.48 13.26
C ARG A 306 -10.39 5.01 11.87
N PHE A 307 -11.04 4.51 10.84
CA PHE A 307 -10.71 4.73 9.43
C PHE A 307 -11.83 5.37 8.61
N GLY A 308 -13.08 5.38 9.12
CA GLY A 308 -14.23 5.91 8.40
C GLY A 308 -14.02 7.35 7.93
N GLY A 309 -14.26 7.59 6.64
CA GLY A 309 -14.11 8.90 5.98
C GLY A 309 -12.68 9.36 5.70
N ILE A 310 -11.65 8.64 6.15
CA ILE A 310 -10.24 9.05 5.95
C ILE A 310 -9.45 8.14 5.02
N VAL A 311 -9.87 6.88 4.86
CA VAL A 311 -9.30 5.95 3.87
C VAL A 311 -10.40 5.20 3.14
N ASP A 312 -10.08 4.66 1.96
CA ASP A 312 -11.02 3.99 1.07
C ASP A 312 -10.90 2.45 1.13
N ALA A 313 -9.79 1.94 1.66
CA ALA A 313 -9.58 0.50 1.80
C ALA A 313 -8.79 0.16 3.06
N VAL A 314 -9.13 -0.97 3.68
CA VAL A 314 -8.44 -1.55 4.83
C VAL A 314 -8.00 -2.98 4.53
N SER A 315 -6.93 -3.44 5.18
CA SER A 315 -6.48 -4.82 5.10
C SER A 315 -6.97 -5.61 6.31
N VAL A 316 -7.58 -6.76 6.05
CA VAL A 316 -8.04 -7.68 7.09
C VAL A 316 -7.55 -9.08 6.73
N ASP A 317 -6.96 -9.76 7.70
CA ASP A 317 -6.59 -11.17 7.57
C ASP A 317 -7.46 -11.99 8.53
N PHE A 318 -7.77 -13.23 8.17
CA PHE A 318 -8.53 -14.16 8.99
C PHE A 318 -7.64 -15.32 9.41
N ASP A 319 -7.85 -15.80 10.64
CA ASP A 319 -7.15 -16.99 11.13
C ASP A 319 -7.55 -18.22 10.31
N GLU A 320 -6.62 -19.18 10.21
CA GLU A 320 -6.89 -20.47 9.59
C GLU A 320 -8.08 -21.16 10.30
N GLY A 321 -8.98 -21.73 9.51
CA GLY A 321 -10.20 -22.37 10.03
C GLY A 321 -11.36 -21.41 10.35
N THR A 322 -11.22 -20.08 10.17
CA THR A 322 -12.35 -19.16 10.32
C THR A 322 -13.49 -19.56 9.37
N PRO A 323 -14.74 -19.77 9.87
CA PRO A 323 -15.86 -20.19 9.02
C PRO A 323 -16.15 -19.19 7.90
N ALA A 324 -16.50 -19.67 6.70
CA ALA A 324 -16.83 -18.83 5.55
C ALA A 324 -17.93 -17.81 5.82
N SER A 325 -18.94 -18.19 6.62
CA SER A 325 -20.02 -17.28 7.03
C SER A 325 -19.51 -16.09 7.84
N VAL A 326 -18.52 -16.30 8.71
CA VAL A 326 -17.89 -15.25 9.52
C VAL A 326 -17.06 -14.34 8.61
N ARG A 327 -16.20 -14.92 7.74
CA ARG A 327 -15.39 -14.13 6.82
C ARG A 327 -16.25 -13.25 5.91
N ARG A 328 -17.24 -13.84 5.23
CA ARG A 328 -18.19 -13.12 4.36
C ARG A 328 -19.00 -12.07 5.09
N GLY A 329 -19.49 -12.39 6.29
CA GLY A 329 -20.24 -11.46 7.12
C GLY A 329 -19.40 -10.25 7.52
N THR A 330 -18.16 -10.47 7.97
CA THR A 330 -17.23 -9.40 8.34
C THR A 330 -16.87 -8.52 7.13
N ILE A 331 -16.54 -9.13 5.99
CA ILE A 331 -16.22 -8.39 4.75
C ILE A 331 -17.41 -7.53 4.31
N ALA A 332 -18.61 -8.12 4.26
CA ALA A 332 -19.82 -7.40 3.88
C ALA A 332 -20.16 -6.25 4.84
N ALA A 333 -19.89 -6.40 6.15
CA ALA A 333 -20.09 -5.33 7.13
C ALA A 333 -19.09 -4.17 6.89
N LEU A 334 -17.83 -4.48 6.64
CA LEU A 334 -16.79 -3.48 6.32
C LEU A 334 -17.09 -2.71 5.02
N GLN A 335 -17.61 -3.40 4.01
CA GLN A 335 -17.97 -2.79 2.72
C GLN A 335 -19.12 -1.78 2.83
N LYS A 336 -19.95 -1.84 3.88
CA LYS A 336 -20.99 -0.84 4.14
C LYS A 336 -20.46 0.49 4.65
N ILE A 337 -19.24 0.54 5.18
CA ILE A 337 -18.62 1.78 5.64
C ILE A 337 -18.39 2.71 4.43
N PRO A 338 -18.88 3.96 4.44
CA PRO A 338 -18.73 4.87 3.32
C PRO A 338 -17.25 5.16 3.00
N GLY A 339 -16.90 5.19 1.72
CA GLY A 339 -15.63 5.67 1.17
C GLY A 339 -15.86 6.79 0.16
N GLN A 340 -14.82 7.55 -0.14
CA GLN A 340 -14.90 8.64 -1.13
C GLN A 340 -14.54 8.17 -2.54
N PHE A 341 -13.66 7.21 -2.65
CA PHE A 341 -13.18 6.69 -3.94
C PHE A 341 -14.28 5.94 -4.68
N GLN A 342 -14.52 6.32 -5.94
CA GLN A 342 -15.54 5.73 -6.82
C GLN A 342 -14.96 4.91 -7.98
N GLY A 343 -13.62 4.95 -8.16
CA GLY A 343 -12.93 4.20 -9.21
C GLY A 343 -11.85 5.00 -9.91
N PHE A 344 -10.90 4.32 -10.53
CA PHE A 344 -9.82 4.95 -11.31
C PHE A 344 -10.35 5.51 -12.63
N SER A 345 -9.77 6.64 -13.06
CA SER A 345 -10.13 7.30 -14.34
C SER A 345 -9.43 6.68 -15.55
N THR A 346 -8.32 5.99 -15.32
CA THR A 346 -7.47 5.40 -16.36
C THR A 346 -8.07 4.16 -16.99
#